data_06f329eef5b3ca21421d83a0d0a8f6a4
#
_entry.id   06f329eef5b3ca21421d83a0d0a8f6a4
#
_cell.length_a   1.000
_cell.length_b   1.000
_cell.length_c   1.000
_cell.angle_alpha   90.00
_cell.angle_beta   90.00
_cell.angle_gamma   90.00
#
_symmetry.space_group_name_H-M   'P 1'
#
loop_
_entity.id
_entity.type
_entity.pdbx_description
1 polymer ?
#
loop_
_entity_poly.entity_id
_entity_poly.type
_entity_poly.pdbx_seq_one_letter_code
_entity_poly.pdbx_strand_id
1 'polypeptide(L)'
;MSVYINNAEDIAKMRASGTLAAELLDYIGDFVKPGVTTNELNQLCHDYQLNVQGSIPAPLGYGEPPFPKSICTSVNHVICHGIPDDKPLKKGDMLNIDVTIIKDGYHGDSSRMFMVGEVSPHAQRLAKVTHECMMLG
;
A
#
# COMPACT_ATOMS: atom_id res chain seq x y z
N MET A 1 3.74 21.14 -23.13
CA MET A 1 3.16 20.45 -21.96
C MET A 1 2.64 21.54 -21.02
N SER A 2 1.33 21.60 -20.73
CA SER A 2 0.78 22.55 -19.75
C SER A 2 0.96 21.99 -18.35
N VAL A 3 1.48 22.78 -17.43
CA VAL A 3 1.52 22.44 -16.00
C VAL A 3 0.14 22.75 -15.42
N TYR A 4 -0.50 21.72 -14.79
CA TYR A 4 -1.74 21.91 -14.05
C TYR A 4 -1.40 22.38 -12.64
N ILE A 5 -2.04 23.46 -12.20
CA ILE A 5 -1.87 23.99 -10.83
C ILE A 5 -3.15 23.72 -10.06
N ASN A 6 -3.03 22.91 -8.99
CA ASN A 6 -4.15 22.58 -8.12
C ASN A 6 -4.60 23.81 -7.32
N ASN A 7 -5.90 24.04 -7.28
CA ASN A 7 -6.52 25.06 -6.43
C ASN A 7 -6.78 24.52 -5.01
N ALA A 8 -7.31 25.34 -4.12
CA ALA A 8 -7.55 24.94 -2.72
C ALA A 8 -8.57 23.79 -2.58
N GLU A 9 -9.56 23.70 -3.46
CA GLU A 9 -10.53 22.61 -3.47
C GLU A 9 -9.89 21.29 -3.92
N ASP A 10 -9.06 21.33 -4.96
CA ASP A 10 -8.28 20.18 -5.44
C ASP A 10 -7.38 19.64 -4.32
N ILE A 11 -6.67 20.53 -3.63
CA ILE A 11 -5.79 20.18 -2.51
C ILE A 11 -6.57 19.54 -1.37
N ALA A 12 -7.77 20.04 -1.03
CA ALA A 12 -8.61 19.46 0.00
C ALA A 12 -9.06 18.02 -0.37
N LYS A 13 -9.44 17.78 -1.62
CA LYS A 13 -9.83 16.45 -2.12
C LYS A 13 -8.64 15.49 -2.18
N MET A 14 -7.47 15.95 -2.61
CA MET A 14 -6.23 15.16 -2.57
C MET A 14 -5.87 14.77 -1.12
N ARG A 15 -6.02 15.70 -0.18
CA ARG A 15 -5.80 15.43 1.25
C ARG A 15 -6.76 14.35 1.77
N ALA A 16 -8.04 14.41 1.40
CA ALA A 16 -9.02 13.38 1.77
C ALA A 16 -8.61 12.00 1.25
N SER A 17 -8.22 11.89 -0.02
CA SER A 17 -7.74 10.62 -0.60
C SER A 17 -6.46 10.12 0.09
N GLY A 18 -5.51 11.00 0.40
CA GLY A 18 -4.30 10.64 1.14
C GLY A 18 -4.59 10.17 2.57
N THR A 19 -5.58 10.79 3.26
CA THR A 19 -6.02 10.33 4.58
C THR A 19 -6.58 8.91 4.51
N LEU A 20 -7.43 8.61 3.52
CA LEU A 20 -7.98 7.26 3.33
C LEU A 20 -6.88 6.22 3.04
N ALA A 21 -5.83 6.58 2.29
CA ALA A 21 -4.70 5.69 2.06
C ALA A 21 -3.94 5.39 3.36
N ALA A 22 -3.72 6.39 4.21
CA ALA A 22 -3.08 6.21 5.51
C ALA A 22 -3.93 5.33 6.44
N GLU A 23 -5.23 5.56 6.52
CA GLU A 23 -6.18 4.76 7.31
C GLU A 23 -6.20 3.29 6.85
N LEU A 24 -6.16 3.04 5.55
CA LEU A 24 -6.09 1.67 5.03
C LEU A 24 -4.80 0.97 5.44
N LEU A 25 -3.66 1.67 5.42
CA LEU A 25 -2.38 1.12 5.88
C LEU A 25 -2.35 0.87 7.39
N ASP A 26 -3.04 1.69 8.19
CA ASP A 26 -3.22 1.45 9.61
C ASP A 26 -4.11 0.21 9.84
N TYR A 27 -5.25 0.13 9.19
CA TYR A 27 -6.17 -1.00 9.27
C TYR A 27 -5.51 -2.33 8.92
N ILE A 28 -4.83 -2.42 7.77
CA ILE A 28 -4.26 -3.69 7.30
C ILE A 28 -3.08 -4.16 8.16
N GLY A 29 -2.41 -3.26 8.86
CA GLY A 29 -1.29 -3.57 9.74
C GLY A 29 -1.63 -4.60 10.82
N ASP A 30 -2.84 -4.58 11.34
CA ASP A 30 -3.31 -5.51 12.38
C ASP A 30 -3.43 -6.97 11.89
N PHE A 31 -3.49 -7.16 10.57
CA PHE A 31 -3.63 -8.47 9.94
C PHE A 31 -2.30 -9.06 9.44
N VAL A 32 -1.23 -8.27 9.39
CA VAL A 32 0.08 -8.72 8.90
C VAL A 32 0.77 -9.57 9.95
N LYS A 33 0.74 -10.88 9.77
CA LYS A 33 1.34 -11.86 10.69
C LYS A 33 1.79 -13.12 9.94
N PRO A 34 2.66 -13.97 10.53
CA PRO A 34 3.03 -15.23 9.93
C PRO A 34 1.80 -16.11 9.65
N GLY A 35 1.77 -16.74 8.49
CA GLY A 35 0.71 -17.64 8.05
C GLY A 35 -0.38 -16.99 7.19
N VAL A 36 -0.54 -15.66 7.22
CA VAL A 36 -1.46 -14.93 6.33
C VAL A 36 -0.88 -14.88 4.91
N THR A 37 -1.73 -14.99 3.90
CA THR A 37 -1.35 -14.82 2.50
C THR A 37 -1.51 -13.36 2.06
N THR A 38 -0.76 -12.95 1.06
CA THR A 38 -0.94 -11.61 0.50
C THR A 38 -2.26 -11.45 -0.26
N ASN A 39 -2.87 -12.56 -0.74
CA ASN A 39 -4.23 -12.56 -1.27
C ASN A 39 -5.29 -12.28 -0.20
N GLU A 40 -5.15 -12.82 1.01
CA GLU A 40 -6.05 -12.49 2.13
C GLU A 40 -5.93 -11.01 2.51
N LEU A 41 -4.71 -10.47 2.57
CA LEU A 41 -4.50 -9.03 2.82
C LEU A 41 -5.11 -8.17 1.70
N ASN A 42 -4.97 -8.58 0.43
CA ASN A 42 -5.60 -7.90 -0.69
C ASN A 42 -7.13 -7.90 -0.58
N GLN A 43 -7.74 -9.02 -0.19
CA GLN A 43 -9.19 -9.09 -0.04
C GLN A 43 -9.68 -8.15 1.07
N LEU A 44 -9.00 -8.14 2.22
CA LEU A 44 -9.32 -7.23 3.33
C LEU A 44 -9.23 -5.76 2.91
N CYS A 45 -8.16 -5.39 2.19
CA CYS A 45 -8.02 -4.02 1.67
C CYS A 45 -9.09 -3.67 0.65
N HIS A 46 -9.41 -4.58 -0.27
CA HIS A 46 -10.46 -4.40 -1.27
C HIS A 46 -11.80 -4.12 -0.61
N ASP A 47 -12.20 -4.98 0.32
CA ASP A 47 -13.48 -4.86 1.02
C ASP A 47 -13.55 -3.59 1.87
N TYR A 48 -12.47 -3.21 2.53
CA TYR A 48 -12.41 -1.99 3.33
C TYR A 48 -12.54 -0.74 2.46
N GLN A 49 -11.84 -0.68 1.32
CA GLN A 49 -11.95 0.43 0.37
C GLN A 49 -13.38 0.59 -0.14
N LEU A 50 -14.01 -0.49 -0.61
CA LEU A 50 -15.33 -0.41 -1.21
C LEU A 50 -16.44 -0.18 -0.18
N ASN A 51 -16.44 -0.95 0.92
CA ASN A 51 -17.57 -1.02 1.84
C ASN A 51 -17.49 -0.04 3.01
N VAL A 52 -16.27 0.35 3.42
CA VAL A 52 -16.07 1.26 4.56
C VAL A 52 -15.73 2.66 4.08
N GLN A 53 -14.73 2.80 3.19
CA GLN A 53 -14.28 4.11 2.71
C GLN A 53 -15.12 4.65 1.54
N GLY A 54 -15.86 3.78 0.83
CA GLY A 54 -16.56 4.14 -0.40
C GLY A 54 -15.61 4.73 -1.43
N SER A 55 -14.43 4.13 -1.55
CA SER A 55 -13.35 4.50 -2.45
C SER A 55 -13.09 3.39 -3.47
N ILE A 56 -12.27 3.67 -4.48
CA ILE A 56 -11.95 2.73 -5.55
C ILE A 56 -10.45 2.39 -5.47
N PRO A 57 -10.08 1.08 -5.49
CA PRO A 57 -8.67 0.69 -5.59
C PRO A 57 -8.12 1.00 -6.98
N ALA A 58 -7.22 1.97 -7.07
CA ALA A 58 -6.65 2.41 -8.34
C ALA A 58 -5.82 1.35 -9.08
N PRO A 59 -5.08 0.45 -8.41
CA PRO A 59 -4.29 -0.55 -9.10
C PRO A 59 -5.13 -1.55 -9.89
N LEU A 60 -6.35 -1.88 -9.41
CA LEU A 60 -7.19 -2.91 -10.01
C LEU A 60 -7.61 -2.53 -11.44
N GLY A 61 -7.16 -3.31 -12.40
CA GLY A 61 -7.45 -3.09 -13.81
C GLY A 61 -6.55 -2.06 -14.51
N TYR A 62 -5.55 -1.50 -13.80
CA TYR A 62 -4.62 -0.53 -14.37
C TYR A 62 -3.55 -1.21 -15.24
N GLY A 63 -3.20 -0.54 -16.34
CA GLY A 63 -2.10 -0.95 -17.22
C GLY A 63 -2.48 -1.98 -18.30
N GLU A 64 -1.46 -2.41 -19.06
CA GLU A 64 -1.58 -3.41 -20.12
C GLU A 64 -0.41 -4.42 -19.99
N PRO A 65 -0.67 -5.70 -19.59
CA PRO A 65 -1.96 -6.26 -19.17
C PRO A 65 -2.48 -5.62 -17.88
N PRO A 66 -3.83 -5.68 -17.63
CA PRO A 66 -4.41 -5.03 -16.46
C PRO A 66 -3.93 -5.68 -15.16
N PHE A 67 -3.56 -4.86 -14.17
CA PHE A 67 -3.14 -5.36 -12.85
C PHE A 67 -4.32 -6.06 -12.14
N PRO A 68 -4.15 -7.30 -11.65
CA PRO A 68 -5.27 -8.14 -11.25
C PRO A 68 -5.76 -7.96 -9.81
N LYS A 69 -5.15 -7.06 -9.04
CA LYS A 69 -5.36 -6.92 -7.59
C LYS A 69 -5.59 -5.47 -7.18
N SER A 70 -6.10 -5.27 -5.97
CA SER A 70 -6.46 -3.95 -5.44
C SER A 70 -5.32 -3.21 -4.76
N ILE A 71 -4.28 -3.95 -4.35
CA ILE A 71 -3.06 -3.43 -3.72
C ILE A 71 -1.84 -4.13 -4.31
N CYS A 72 -0.66 -3.53 -4.14
CA CYS A 72 0.60 -4.21 -4.40
C CYS A 72 1.19 -4.74 -3.09
N THR A 73 1.79 -5.94 -3.15
CA THR A 73 2.44 -6.59 -2.00
C THR A 73 3.81 -7.11 -2.40
N SER A 74 4.85 -6.44 -1.93
CA SER A 74 6.24 -6.76 -2.31
C SER A 74 6.96 -7.40 -1.13
N VAL A 75 7.21 -8.70 -1.24
CA VAL A 75 7.83 -9.52 -0.18
C VAL A 75 9.33 -9.65 -0.41
N ASN A 76 10.13 -9.34 0.60
CA ASN A 76 11.59 -9.51 0.64
C ASN A 76 12.32 -8.87 -0.55
N HIS A 77 12.73 -9.68 -1.55
CA HIS A 77 13.50 -9.25 -2.70
C HIS A 77 12.68 -8.60 -3.83
N VAL A 78 11.36 -8.63 -3.72
CA VAL A 78 10.47 -7.93 -4.68
C VAL A 78 10.55 -6.44 -4.41
N ILE A 79 11.03 -5.67 -5.38
CA ILE A 79 11.32 -4.24 -5.20
C ILE A 79 10.03 -3.42 -5.12
N CYS A 80 9.10 -3.64 -6.07
CA CYS A 80 7.80 -2.94 -6.14
C CYS A 80 6.81 -3.74 -6.99
N HIS A 81 5.53 -3.33 -6.96
CA HIS A 81 4.43 -3.86 -7.76
C HIS A 81 4.24 -5.38 -7.65
N GLY A 82 4.60 -5.97 -6.51
CA GLY A 82 4.36 -7.38 -6.25
C GLY A 82 2.87 -7.70 -6.31
N ILE A 83 2.51 -8.77 -7.04
CA ILE A 83 1.11 -9.21 -7.18
C ILE A 83 0.78 -10.08 -5.98
N PRO A 84 -0.29 -9.78 -5.22
CA PRO A 84 -0.79 -10.65 -4.17
C PRO A 84 -1.00 -12.10 -4.61
N ASP A 85 -0.52 -13.04 -3.82
CA ASP A 85 -0.59 -14.49 -4.08
C ASP A 85 -1.00 -15.29 -2.83
N ASP A 86 -1.13 -16.61 -2.98
CA ASP A 86 -1.56 -17.53 -1.91
C ASP A 86 -0.39 -18.09 -1.08
N LYS A 87 0.81 -17.55 -1.26
CA LYS A 87 1.96 -17.97 -0.47
C LYS A 87 1.91 -17.36 0.92
N PRO A 88 1.88 -18.18 2.00
CA PRO A 88 1.83 -17.67 3.36
C PRO A 88 3.10 -16.90 3.73
N LEU A 89 2.92 -15.75 4.37
CA LEU A 89 4.01 -14.98 4.97
C LEU A 89 4.67 -15.79 6.10
N LYS A 90 5.98 -15.64 6.22
CA LYS A 90 6.78 -16.35 7.23
C LYS A 90 7.35 -15.36 8.25
N LYS A 91 7.58 -15.84 9.48
CA LYS A 91 8.35 -15.08 10.46
C LYS A 91 9.72 -14.71 9.85
N GLY A 92 10.05 -13.43 9.89
CA GLY A 92 11.29 -12.90 9.33
C GLY A 92 11.13 -12.24 7.95
N ASP A 93 9.97 -12.36 7.31
CA ASP A 93 9.69 -11.67 6.06
C ASP A 93 9.53 -10.15 6.28
N MET A 94 9.94 -9.38 5.29
CA MET A 94 9.62 -7.97 5.13
C MET A 94 8.56 -7.83 4.02
N LEU A 95 7.50 -7.09 4.29
CA LEU A 95 6.41 -6.88 3.34
C LEU A 95 6.20 -5.37 3.14
N ASN A 96 6.35 -4.89 1.92
CA ASN A 96 5.82 -3.59 1.53
C ASN A 96 4.38 -3.78 1.03
N ILE A 97 3.44 -3.07 1.64
CA ILE A 97 2.08 -2.92 1.13
C ILE A 97 1.96 -1.51 0.57
N ASP A 98 1.54 -1.43 -0.69
CA ASP A 98 1.40 -0.20 -1.44
C ASP A 98 -0.05 -0.09 -1.91
N VAL A 99 -0.67 1.04 -1.55
CA VAL A 99 -2.09 1.29 -1.75
C VAL A 99 -2.29 2.62 -2.48
N THR A 100 -3.11 2.60 -3.52
CA THR A 100 -3.58 3.80 -4.18
C THR A 100 -5.10 3.83 -4.17
N ILE A 101 -5.65 4.89 -3.62
CA ILE A 101 -7.09 5.09 -3.43
C ILE A 101 -7.57 6.19 -4.37
N ILE A 102 -8.70 5.97 -5.03
CA ILE A 102 -9.42 7.01 -5.77
C ILE A 102 -10.67 7.39 -4.97
N LYS A 103 -10.78 8.66 -4.59
CA LYS A 103 -11.97 9.25 -3.98
C LYS A 103 -12.32 10.55 -4.69
N ASP A 104 -13.56 10.65 -5.16
CA ASP A 104 -14.08 11.83 -5.89
C ASP A 104 -13.19 12.29 -7.06
N GLY A 105 -12.55 11.32 -7.73
CA GLY A 105 -11.64 11.55 -8.87
C GLY A 105 -10.20 11.92 -8.50
N TYR A 106 -9.86 11.98 -7.21
CA TYR A 106 -8.50 12.30 -6.73
C TYR A 106 -7.82 11.06 -6.15
N HIS A 107 -6.51 10.94 -6.38
CA HIS A 107 -5.71 9.83 -5.93
C HIS A 107 -5.00 10.16 -4.62
N GLY A 108 -5.00 9.18 -3.70
CA GLY A 108 -4.12 9.13 -2.53
C GLY A 108 -3.27 7.89 -2.63
N ASP A 109 -1.96 8.05 -2.70
CA ASP A 109 -0.99 6.97 -2.88
C ASP A 109 -0.01 6.96 -1.72
N SER A 110 0.18 5.79 -1.12
CA SER A 110 1.12 5.61 -0.01
C SER A 110 1.50 4.14 0.17
N SER A 111 2.69 3.91 0.69
CA SER A 111 3.12 2.56 1.04
C SER A 111 3.72 2.49 2.44
N ARG A 112 3.73 1.29 3.02
CA ARG A 112 4.34 1.03 4.32
C ARG A 112 5.05 -0.32 4.34
N MET A 113 6.21 -0.33 5.01
CA MET A 113 6.94 -1.55 5.28
C MET A 113 6.44 -2.19 6.57
N PHE A 114 6.08 -3.46 6.50
CA PHE A 114 5.66 -4.29 7.63
C PHE A 114 6.68 -5.39 7.89
N MET A 115 6.98 -5.61 9.17
CA MET A 115 7.83 -6.70 9.63
C MET A 115 6.96 -7.87 10.06
N VAL A 116 7.14 -9.03 9.43
CA VAL A 116 6.34 -10.23 9.74
C VAL A 116 6.97 -10.98 10.90
N GLY A 117 6.52 -10.67 12.11
CA GLY A 117 7.17 -11.14 13.34
C GLY A 117 8.55 -10.54 13.51
N GLU A 118 9.47 -11.31 14.09
CA GLU A 118 10.84 -10.89 14.32
C GLU A 118 11.68 -11.06 13.06
N VAL A 119 12.20 -9.96 12.51
CA VAL A 119 13.08 -9.94 11.34
C VAL A 119 14.55 -9.75 11.73
N SER A 120 15.46 -10.05 10.80
CA SER A 120 16.90 -9.91 11.07
C SER A 120 17.31 -8.45 11.36
N PRO A 121 18.41 -8.21 12.11
CA PRO A 121 18.92 -6.87 12.33
C PRO A 121 19.27 -6.11 11.03
N HIS A 122 19.70 -6.84 9.99
CA HIS A 122 19.95 -6.26 8.68
C HIS A 122 18.67 -5.75 8.00
N ALA A 123 17.58 -6.50 8.09
CA ALA A 123 16.28 -6.11 7.56
C ALA A 123 15.73 -4.87 8.30
N GLN A 124 15.80 -4.87 9.63
CA GLN A 124 15.41 -3.72 10.45
C GLN A 124 16.21 -2.45 10.09
N ARG A 125 17.53 -2.61 9.97
CA ARG A 125 18.40 -1.49 9.59
C ARG A 125 18.08 -0.97 8.19
N LEU A 126 17.86 -1.86 7.22
CA LEU A 126 17.51 -1.47 5.86
C LEU A 126 16.24 -0.63 5.84
N ALA A 127 15.16 -1.10 6.46
CA ALA A 127 13.90 -0.37 6.51
C ALA A 127 14.05 0.99 7.21
N LYS A 128 14.75 1.02 8.35
CA LYS A 128 14.99 2.26 9.10
C LYS A 128 15.77 3.28 8.28
N VAL A 129 16.91 2.89 7.71
CA VAL A 129 17.77 3.80 6.93
C VAL A 129 17.06 4.29 5.69
N THR A 130 16.32 3.41 4.99
CA THR A 130 15.53 3.81 3.81
C THR A 130 14.48 4.85 4.18
N HIS A 131 13.76 4.67 5.29
CA HIS A 131 12.79 5.64 5.77
C HIS A 131 13.46 6.98 6.15
N GLU A 132 14.59 6.94 6.86
CA GLU A 132 15.36 8.14 7.20
C GLU A 132 15.82 8.89 5.94
N CYS A 133 16.34 8.18 4.93
CA CYS A 133 16.72 8.78 3.65
C CYS A 133 15.53 9.44 2.93
N MET A 134 14.38 8.78 2.91
CA MET A 134 13.16 9.35 2.33
C MET A 134 12.75 10.66 3.02
N MET A 135 12.87 10.72 4.35
CA MET A 135 12.51 11.92 5.13
C MET A 135 13.52 13.08 4.98
N LEU A 136 14.73 12.80 4.50
CA LEU A 136 15.76 13.81 4.26
C LEU A 136 15.68 14.41 2.85
N GLY A 137 15.07 13.72 1.89
CA GLY A 137 14.85 14.18 0.50
C GLY A 137 13.67 15.09 0.38
#